data_9b6a1caf6f153e0744d347ce10dcfc89
#
_entry.id   9b6a1caf6f153e0744d347ce10dcfc89
#
_cell.length_a   1.000
_cell.length_b   1.000
_cell.length_c   1.000
_cell.angle_alpha   90.00
_cell.angle_beta   90.00
_cell.angle_gamma   90.00
#
_symmetry.space_group_name_H-M   'P 1'
#
loop_
_entity.id
_entity.type
_entity.pdbx_description
1 polymer ?
#
loop_
_entity_poly.entity_id
_entity_poly.type
_entity_poly.pdbx_seq_one_letter_code
_entity_poly.pdbx_strand_id
1 'polypeptide(L)'
;MRKLIVSALVIIASSVAVSAALAQDAAAGKTAFNKCLACHAIGDDAKNKVGPELNGLDGRKSGTAPDYNYSDANKNSGITWNEAQFKEYIKDPKAKVPGTKMAFAGIKNEKEVNDLWAYISGYDKDGKTK
;
A
#
# COMPACT_ATOMS: atom_id res chain seq x y z
N MET A 1 -25.02 -67.09 -15.10
CA MET A 1 -25.19 -66.08 -14.07
C MET A 1 -24.13 -64.99 -14.24
N ARG A 2 -24.49 -63.90 -14.82
CA ARG A 2 -23.58 -62.75 -14.99
C ARG A 2 -23.69 -61.84 -13.76
N LYS A 3 -22.60 -61.73 -13.01
CA LYS A 3 -22.51 -60.78 -11.91
C LYS A 3 -22.18 -59.39 -12.47
N LEU A 4 -23.11 -58.45 -12.41
CA LEU A 4 -22.90 -57.06 -12.71
C LEU A 4 -22.24 -56.42 -11.49
N ILE A 5 -20.97 -56.00 -11.68
CA ILE A 5 -20.24 -55.20 -10.70
C ILE A 5 -20.58 -53.75 -10.99
N VAL A 6 -21.40 -53.16 -10.13
CA VAL A 6 -21.69 -51.72 -10.17
C VAL A 6 -20.53 -51.03 -9.44
N SER A 7 -19.61 -50.44 -10.21
CA SER A 7 -18.59 -49.54 -9.64
C SER A 7 -19.21 -48.20 -9.30
N ALA A 8 -19.37 -47.94 -8.02
CA ALA A 8 -19.76 -46.64 -7.54
C ALA A 8 -18.57 -45.65 -7.67
N LEU A 9 -18.72 -44.70 -8.57
CA LEU A 9 -17.76 -43.61 -8.74
C LEU A 9 -18.01 -42.58 -7.63
N VAL A 10 -17.16 -42.57 -6.62
CA VAL A 10 -17.20 -41.52 -5.56
C VAL A 10 -16.54 -40.27 -6.12
N ILE A 11 -17.34 -39.29 -6.48
CA ILE A 11 -16.86 -37.96 -6.85
C ILE A 11 -16.60 -37.19 -5.55
N ILE A 12 -15.33 -37.08 -5.19
CA ILE A 12 -14.90 -36.19 -4.08
C ILE A 12 -14.89 -34.78 -4.64
N ALA A 13 -15.93 -34.02 -4.32
CA ALA A 13 -15.96 -32.60 -4.60
C ALA A 13 -15.01 -31.88 -3.61
N SER A 14 -13.81 -31.58 -4.05
CA SER A 14 -12.89 -30.73 -3.31
C SER A 14 -13.40 -29.30 -3.35
N SER A 15 -14.03 -28.85 -2.29
CA SER A 15 -14.37 -27.43 -2.10
C SER A 15 -13.08 -26.64 -1.87
N VAL A 16 -12.60 -25.97 -2.89
CA VAL A 16 -11.53 -24.98 -2.75
C VAL A 16 -12.15 -23.77 -2.06
N ALA A 17 -11.89 -23.63 -0.77
CA ALA A 17 -12.20 -22.41 -0.06
C ALA A 17 -11.26 -21.32 -0.60
N VAL A 18 -11.75 -20.49 -1.52
CA VAL A 18 -11.09 -19.28 -1.94
C VAL A 18 -11.23 -18.31 -0.77
N SER A 19 -10.18 -18.17 0.04
CA SER A 19 -10.08 -17.06 0.97
C SER A 19 -10.19 -15.78 0.14
N ALA A 20 -11.30 -15.05 0.26
CA ALA A 20 -11.43 -13.72 -0.28
C ALA A 20 -10.46 -12.82 0.48
N ALA A 21 -9.20 -12.73 0.01
CA ALA A 21 -8.33 -11.64 0.40
C ALA A 21 -9.08 -10.34 0.12
N LEU A 22 -9.15 -9.42 1.09
CA LEU A 22 -9.75 -8.12 0.90
C LEU A 22 -9.15 -7.50 -0.36
N ALA A 23 -9.93 -7.44 -1.45
CA ALA A 23 -9.47 -6.87 -2.71
C ALA A 23 -9.09 -5.41 -2.47
N GLN A 24 -7.88 -5.04 -2.91
CA GLN A 24 -7.40 -3.66 -2.89
C GLN A 24 -8.16 -2.87 -3.97
N ASP A 25 -8.68 -1.72 -3.60
CA ASP A 25 -9.45 -0.83 -4.49
C ASP A 25 -8.75 0.52 -4.63
N ALA A 26 -8.13 0.76 -5.78
CA ALA A 26 -7.43 2.01 -6.07
C ALA A 26 -8.39 3.21 -6.15
N ALA A 27 -9.64 3.03 -6.56
CA ALA A 27 -10.62 4.11 -6.59
C ALA A 27 -11.02 4.53 -5.16
N ALA A 28 -11.23 3.58 -4.26
CA ALA A 28 -11.43 3.85 -2.84
C ALA A 28 -10.15 4.43 -2.21
N GLY A 29 -8.99 3.97 -2.65
CA GLY A 29 -7.69 4.51 -2.24
C GLY A 29 -7.49 5.98 -2.63
N LYS A 30 -7.97 6.39 -3.78
CA LYS A 30 -7.99 7.80 -4.20
C LYS A 30 -8.82 8.65 -3.23
N THR A 31 -9.95 8.14 -2.79
CA THR A 31 -10.78 8.82 -1.78
C THR A 31 -10.07 8.89 -0.44
N ALA A 32 -9.44 7.80 0.00
CA ALA A 32 -8.64 7.80 1.22
C ALA A 32 -7.45 8.78 1.16
N PHE A 33 -6.86 8.98 -0.02
CA PHE A 33 -5.76 9.90 -0.25
C PHE A 33 -6.11 11.37 0.01
N ASN A 34 -7.39 11.73 0.07
CA ASN A 34 -7.83 13.07 0.46
C ASN A 34 -7.27 13.48 1.84
N LYS A 35 -7.03 12.52 2.72
CA LYS A 35 -6.38 12.75 4.03
C LYS A 35 -4.91 13.16 3.91
N CYS A 36 -4.30 12.93 2.77
CA CYS A 36 -2.87 13.17 2.50
C CYS A 36 -2.63 14.44 1.70
N LEU A 37 -3.65 14.96 1.03
CA LEU A 37 -3.54 16.08 0.07
C LEU A 37 -3.08 17.39 0.69
N ALA A 38 -3.29 17.60 1.99
CA ALA A 38 -2.79 18.80 2.67
C ALA A 38 -1.26 18.88 2.66
N CYS A 39 -0.59 17.70 2.63
CA CYS A 39 0.86 17.59 2.78
C CYS A 39 1.57 16.95 1.59
N HIS A 40 0.89 16.13 0.81
CA HIS A 40 1.49 15.35 -0.27
C HIS A 40 0.77 15.56 -1.61
N ALA A 41 1.50 15.32 -2.69
CA ALA A 41 0.96 15.25 -4.04
C ALA A 41 1.41 13.96 -4.72
N ILE A 42 0.64 13.50 -5.70
CA ILE A 42 0.94 12.32 -6.52
C ILE A 42 0.39 12.53 -7.93
N GLY A 43 1.03 11.93 -8.91
CA GLY A 43 0.61 12.02 -10.31
C GLY A 43 1.47 12.97 -11.14
N ASP A 44 0.97 13.32 -12.32
CA ASP A 44 1.63 14.29 -13.22
C ASP A 44 1.86 15.63 -12.49
N ASP A 45 3.03 16.19 -12.70
CA ASP A 45 3.42 17.49 -12.13
C ASP A 45 3.37 17.58 -10.59
N ALA A 46 3.32 16.44 -9.90
CA ALA A 46 3.34 16.41 -8.44
C ALA A 46 4.61 17.05 -7.90
N LYS A 47 4.44 17.96 -6.94
CA LYS A 47 5.53 18.70 -6.28
C LYS A 47 5.52 18.45 -4.78
N ASN A 48 6.70 18.62 -4.18
CA ASN A 48 6.81 18.63 -2.73
C ASN A 48 5.95 19.77 -2.13
N LYS A 49 5.36 19.48 -1.01
CA LYS A 49 4.56 20.41 -0.21
C LYS A 49 5.10 20.40 1.22
N VAL A 50 4.23 20.30 2.21
CA VAL A 50 4.64 20.05 3.60
C VAL A 50 5.39 18.72 3.73
N GLY A 51 4.94 17.71 2.97
CA GLY A 51 5.60 16.43 2.77
C GLY A 51 6.14 16.28 1.34
N PRO A 52 6.95 15.24 1.09
CA PRO A 52 7.45 14.95 -0.25
C PRO A 52 6.35 14.48 -1.19
N GLU A 53 6.56 14.66 -2.50
CA GLU A 53 5.73 14.00 -3.49
C GLU A 53 5.85 12.47 -3.38
N LEU A 54 4.82 11.73 -3.78
CA LEU A 54 4.73 10.30 -3.53
C LEU A 54 4.82 9.44 -4.81
N ASN A 55 5.28 10.01 -5.93
CA ASN A 55 5.48 9.27 -7.16
C ASN A 55 6.53 8.17 -7.00
N GLY A 56 6.25 6.99 -7.54
CA GLY A 56 7.19 5.88 -7.49
C GLY A 56 7.52 5.41 -6.07
N LEU A 57 6.59 5.55 -5.13
CA LEU A 57 6.84 5.20 -3.73
C LEU A 57 7.19 3.71 -3.57
N ASP A 58 6.50 2.83 -4.30
CA ASP A 58 6.83 1.40 -4.30
C ASP A 58 8.24 1.16 -4.87
N GLY A 59 9.14 0.71 -4.01
CA GLY A 59 10.56 0.52 -4.30
C GLY A 59 11.46 1.74 -4.03
N ARG A 60 10.90 2.87 -3.60
CA ARG A 60 11.69 4.07 -3.28
C ARG A 60 12.32 3.97 -1.89
N LYS A 61 13.60 4.30 -1.81
CA LYS A 61 14.28 4.42 -0.52
C LYS A 61 13.78 5.64 0.24
N SER A 62 13.53 5.47 1.53
CA SER A 62 13.13 6.58 2.42
C SER A 62 14.15 7.70 2.39
N GLY A 63 13.68 8.92 2.37
CA GLY A 63 14.54 10.10 2.41
C GLY A 63 15.13 10.50 1.06
N THR A 64 14.61 10.04 -0.06
CA THR A 64 15.23 10.24 -1.38
C THR A 64 14.43 11.03 -2.41
N ALA A 65 13.22 11.50 -2.09
CA ALA A 65 12.51 12.39 -3.03
C ALA A 65 13.36 13.65 -3.30
N PRO A 66 13.50 14.05 -4.58
CA PRO A 66 14.33 15.21 -4.93
C PRO A 66 13.86 16.49 -4.24
N ASP A 67 14.79 17.32 -3.82
CA ASP A 67 14.54 18.68 -3.30
C ASP A 67 13.63 18.76 -2.07
N TYR A 68 13.44 17.65 -1.34
CA TYR A 68 12.70 17.65 -0.09
C TYR A 68 13.64 17.55 1.12
N ASN A 69 13.39 18.41 2.10
CA ASN A 69 14.16 18.41 3.34
C ASN A 69 13.53 17.45 4.38
N TYR A 70 13.99 16.21 4.36
CA TYR A 70 13.53 15.18 5.31
C TYR A 70 14.05 15.42 6.73
N SER A 71 13.36 14.84 7.71
CA SER A 71 13.93 14.60 9.03
C SER A 71 15.11 13.64 8.95
N ASP A 72 16.06 13.77 9.87
CA ASP A 72 17.16 12.82 9.97
C ASP A 72 16.67 11.39 10.23
N ALA A 73 15.59 11.26 11.01
CA ALA A 73 14.94 9.98 11.26
C ALA A 73 14.49 9.28 9.96
N ASN A 74 13.87 10.01 9.04
CA ASN A 74 13.47 9.43 7.75
C ASN A 74 14.66 9.14 6.84
N LYS A 75 15.65 10.04 6.77
CA LYS A 75 16.87 9.81 5.98
C LYS A 75 17.62 8.56 6.44
N ASN A 76 17.68 8.34 7.73
CA ASN A 76 18.48 7.29 8.35
C ASN A 76 17.68 6.02 8.68
N SER A 77 16.38 5.98 8.33
CA SER A 77 15.51 4.84 8.67
C SER A 77 15.90 3.54 7.98
N GLY A 78 16.59 3.61 6.85
CA GLY A 78 16.97 2.42 6.07
C GLY A 78 15.80 1.75 5.34
N ILE A 79 14.61 2.33 5.40
CA ILE A 79 13.41 1.76 4.80
C ILE A 79 13.47 1.91 3.28
N THR A 80 13.20 0.80 2.57
CA THR A 80 12.77 0.83 1.18
C THR A 80 11.27 0.59 1.17
N TRP A 81 10.52 1.53 0.63
CA TRP A 81 9.07 1.46 0.65
C TRP A 81 8.54 0.31 -0.18
N ASN A 82 7.70 -0.47 0.41
CA ASN A 82 6.88 -1.51 -0.19
C ASN A 82 5.57 -1.60 0.57
N GLU A 83 4.69 -2.48 0.18
CA GLU A 83 3.38 -2.64 0.83
C GLU A 83 3.48 -2.87 2.34
N ALA A 84 4.35 -3.77 2.78
CA ALA A 84 4.50 -4.10 4.20
C ALA A 84 5.01 -2.91 5.01
N GLN A 85 6.05 -2.24 4.54
CA GLN A 85 6.64 -1.07 5.20
C GLN A 85 5.66 0.11 5.25
N PHE A 86 4.94 0.34 4.15
CA PHE A 86 3.92 1.38 4.09
C PHE A 86 2.80 1.12 5.10
N LYS A 87 2.27 -0.09 5.16
CA LYS A 87 1.18 -0.46 6.05
C LYS A 87 1.55 -0.26 7.54
N GLU A 88 2.76 -0.63 7.90
CA GLU A 88 3.24 -0.37 9.26
C GLU A 88 3.39 1.12 9.55
N TYR A 89 3.98 1.86 8.62
CA TYR A 89 4.23 3.29 8.80
C TYR A 89 2.94 4.09 8.87
N ILE A 90 1.99 3.86 7.98
CA ILE A 90 0.78 4.67 7.90
C ILE A 90 -0.19 4.44 9.07
N LYS A 91 -0.07 3.30 9.75
CA LYS A 91 -0.84 3.02 10.98
C LYS A 91 -0.41 3.91 12.15
N ASP A 92 0.89 4.16 12.25
CA ASP A 92 1.49 5.02 13.26
C ASP A 92 2.88 5.48 12.83
N PRO A 93 2.97 6.62 12.10
CA PRO A 93 4.26 7.09 11.59
C PRO A 93 5.32 7.32 12.67
N LYS A 94 4.93 7.85 13.82
CA LYS A 94 5.87 8.15 14.91
C LYS A 94 6.38 6.90 15.60
N ALA A 95 5.58 5.86 15.68
CA ALA A 95 6.01 4.58 16.23
C ALA A 95 6.98 3.86 15.30
N LYS A 96 6.70 3.87 13.99
CA LYS A 96 7.56 3.21 12.99
C LYS A 96 8.88 3.95 12.77
N VAL A 97 8.84 5.28 12.72
CA VAL A 97 10.02 6.15 12.54
C VAL A 97 10.02 7.22 13.63
N PRO A 98 10.51 6.90 14.82
CA PRO A 98 10.65 7.89 15.89
C PRO A 98 11.47 9.10 15.42
N GLY A 99 10.97 10.30 15.62
CA GLY A 99 11.59 11.52 15.15
C GLY A 99 11.17 11.97 13.75
N THR A 100 10.26 11.23 13.08
CA THR A 100 9.66 11.72 11.83
C THR A 100 8.93 13.04 12.07
N LYS A 101 9.09 13.96 11.11
CA LYS A 101 8.33 15.21 11.14
C LYS A 101 6.93 15.12 10.51
N MET A 102 6.53 13.95 10.05
CA MET A 102 5.18 13.71 9.55
C MET A 102 4.18 13.75 10.71
N ALA A 103 3.44 14.84 10.79
CA ALA A 103 2.43 15.07 11.84
C ALA A 103 1.08 14.47 11.42
N PHE A 104 1.00 13.14 11.45
CA PHE A 104 -0.18 12.39 11.06
C PHE A 104 -0.48 11.29 12.08
N ALA A 105 -1.72 11.23 12.56
CA ALA A 105 -2.10 10.28 13.61
C ALA A 105 -2.13 8.82 13.14
N GLY A 106 -2.27 8.60 11.84
CA GLY A 106 -2.31 7.28 11.25
C GLY A 106 -3.71 6.84 10.83
N ILE A 107 -3.75 5.78 10.03
CA ILE A 107 -4.96 5.11 9.58
C ILE A 107 -4.97 3.71 10.17
N LYS A 108 -5.99 3.37 10.96
CA LYS A 108 -6.10 2.08 11.66
C LYS A 108 -6.95 1.05 10.91
N ASN A 109 -7.84 1.51 10.01
CA ASN A 109 -8.70 0.62 9.23
C ASN A 109 -7.86 -0.08 8.16
N GLU A 110 -7.78 -1.40 8.24
CA GLU A 110 -6.93 -2.21 7.36
C GLU A 110 -7.35 -2.13 5.90
N LYS A 111 -8.66 -2.15 5.63
CA LYS A 111 -9.16 -2.02 4.25
C LYS A 111 -8.79 -0.67 3.65
N GLU A 112 -8.95 0.41 4.40
CA GLU A 112 -8.56 1.75 3.95
C GLU A 112 -7.06 1.85 3.66
N VAL A 113 -6.23 1.23 4.49
CA VAL A 113 -4.77 1.16 4.27
C VAL A 113 -4.43 0.37 3.01
N ASN A 114 -5.10 -0.75 2.78
CA ASN A 114 -4.91 -1.56 1.58
C ASN A 114 -5.32 -0.81 0.31
N ASP A 115 -6.45 -0.15 0.34
CA ASP A 115 -6.96 0.65 -0.78
C ASP A 115 -6.03 1.85 -1.08
N LEU A 116 -5.57 2.51 -0.04
CA LEU A 116 -4.63 3.63 -0.16
C LEU A 116 -3.31 3.19 -0.80
N TRP A 117 -2.76 2.04 -0.40
CA TRP A 117 -1.57 1.48 -1.02
C TRP A 117 -1.79 1.17 -2.50
N ALA A 118 -2.93 0.55 -2.86
CA ALA A 118 -3.28 0.27 -4.25
C ALA A 118 -3.27 1.55 -5.10
N TYR A 119 -3.78 2.65 -4.57
CA TYR A 119 -3.77 3.95 -5.26
C TYR A 119 -2.36 4.52 -5.39
N ILE A 120 -1.61 4.62 -4.30
CA ILE A 120 -0.27 5.24 -4.29
C ILE A 120 0.72 4.42 -5.11
N SER A 121 0.75 3.10 -4.95
CA SER A 121 1.68 2.22 -5.67
C SER A 121 1.40 2.12 -7.17
N GLY A 122 0.25 2.58 -7.62
CA GLY A 122 -0.13 2.63 -9.03
C GLY A 122 0.58 3.71 -9.85
N TYR A 123 1.39 4.56 -9.24
CA TYR A 123 2.14 5.61 -9.94
C TYR A 123 3.63 5.26 -10.01
N ASP A 124 4.23 5.51 -11.18
CA ASP A 124 5.68 5.43 -11.35
C ASP A 124 6.39 6.71 -10.86
N LYS A 125 7.73 6.74 -10.96
CA LYS A 125 8.55 7.89 -10.53
C LYS A 125 8.25 9.18 -11.29
N ASP A 126 7.68 9.08 -12.48
CA ASP A 126 7.35 10.21 -13.33
C ASP A 126 5.88 10.66 -13.17
N GLY A 127 5.16 10.04 -12.23
CA GLY A 127 3.75 10.36 -11.94
C GLY A 127 2.77 9.77 -12.94
N LYS A 128 3.18 8.80 -13.73
CA LYS A 128 2.31 8.08 -14.67
C LYS A 128 1.72 6.85 -14.00
N THR A 129 0.50 6.52 -14.35
CA THR A 129 -0.11 5.25 -13.93
C THR A 129 0.61 4.07 -14.60
N LYS A 130 0.85 3.05 -13.81
CA LYS A 130 1.44 1.79 -14.27
C LYS A 130 0.40 0.95 -15.01
#